data_b5ddb7f26b64d65030d4920b3be553b0
#
_entry.id   b5ddb7f26b64d65030d4920b3be553b0
#
_cell.length_a   1.000
_cell.length_b   1.000
_cell.length_c   1.000
_cell.angle_alpha   90.00
_cell.angle_beta   90.00
_cell.angle_gamma   90.00
#
_symmetry.space_group_name_H-M   'P 1'
#
loop_
_entity.id
_entity.type
_entity.pdbx_description
1 polymer ?
#
loop_
_entity_poly.entity_id
_entity_poly.type
_entity_poly.pdbx_seq_one_letter_code
_entity_poly.pdbx_strand_id
1 'polypeptide(L)'
;VSSASLHARRYWLLFAGSCLSACMRVGPDFHPQHEGWTEHWSSASIEQVTQQATQPDIRQWWQVFADQNLESLIAQADASNGDVKIAGLRVLEARAQLGIAIAGRYPQVQQANADVLYSVRKRSDGFNPRSGGFWQYGAGFSVGWELDFWGRFSRAIESANAAFFAAQANRDDALVLLHAQVADTYFTLRTAEARLRIARENAQLQKRSYEIALKLFKSGETDELDLQQAKTQYLGTLSSIPDFESQIVLAHHALSVLIGRPPGPLPELNVQAGKEEVVPLVDRAVLQDVPADLLLRRPDVRAAELQMAAQSALIGVAEADFYPSVSLLGSLVWSASSLTGAPSTLALVGGPSVTWNLFDHGKITNNVRVQDARLQELTVAYQNTVREAAREADDAATTIIAALQRDTILNDAQGAAQRSLKLANTIYREGYSDFQRVLDAQRALFAQQDAYIVNRGNAVGSLIALYKALGGGWYSEQPLVDPATRQQMQQRNDWGDLLNESNTASPAASSPGVSSR
;
A
#
# COMPACT_ATOMS: atom_id res chain seq x y z
N VAL A 1 -8.57 31.71 -68.16
CA VAL A 1 -8.57 31.96 -66.69
C VAL A 1 -9.34 30.88 -65.93
N SER A 2 -9.29 29.58 -66.29
CA SER A 2 -10.15 28.60 -65.55
C SER A 2 -9.48 27.27 -65.16
N SER A 3 -8.20 27.03 -65.50
CA SER A 3 -7.54 25.75 -65.12
C SER A 3 -6.68 25.85 -63.85
N ALA A 4 -6.17 27.02 -63.48
CA ALA A 4 -5.33 27.19 -62.29
C ALA A 4 -6.11 27.09 -60.96
N SER A 5 -7.41 27.42 -60.93
CA SER A 5 -8.25 27.36 -59.72
C SER A 5 -8.69 25.92 -59.37
N LEU A 6 -8.77 25.02 -60.35
CA LEU A 6 -9.10 23.60 -60.10
C LEU A 6 -7.92 22.81 -59.53
N HIS A 7 -6.69 23.15 -59.94
CA HIS A 7 -5.49 22.52 -59.39
C HIS A 7 -5.23 22.98 -57.95
N ALA A 8 -5.37 24.29 -57.66
CA ALA A 8 -5.24 24.81 -56.30
C ALA A 8 -6.28 24.17 -55.32
N ARG A 9 -7.56 23.97 -55.76
CA ARG A 9 -8.57 23.26 -54.95
C ARG A 9 -8.23 21.78 -54.73
N ARG A 10 -7.63 21.09 -55.70
CA ARG A 10 -7.21 19.70 -55.55
C ARG A 10 -6.02 19.57 -54.58
N TYR A 11 -5.06 20.47 -54.61
CA TYR A 11 -3.96 20.49 -53.66
C TYR A 11 -4.42 20.85 -52.24
N TRP A 12 -5.40 21.75 -52.11
CA TRP A 12 -6.03 22.08 -50.83
C TRP A 12 -6.82 20.89 -50.25
N LEU A 13 -7.52 20.11 -51.05
CA LEU A 13 -8.24 18.92 -50.63
C LEU A 13 -7.29 17.77 -50.27
N LEU A 14 -6.19 17.61 -50.98
CA LEU A 14 -5.15 16.64 -50.65
C LEU A 14 -4.39 17.04 -49.38
N PHE A 15 -4.11 18.32 -49.19
CA PHE A 15 -3.51 18.81 -47.95
C PHE A 15 -4.47 18.74 -46.75
N ALA A 16 -5.75 19.04 -46.94
CA ALA A 16 -6.79 18.86 -45.93
C ALA A 16 -7.03 17.36 -45.60
N GLY A 17 -6.97 16.48 -46.59
CA GLY A 17 -7.05 15.03 -46.41
C GLY A 17 -5.83 14.45 -45.65
N SER A 18 -4.64 14.97 -45.89
CA SER A 18 -3.43 14.61 -45.15
C SER A 18 -3.43 15.12 -43.70
N CYS A 19 -4.08 16.26 -43.43
CA CYS A 19 -4.24 16.77 -42.05
C CYS A 19 -5.27 15.99 -41.24
N LEU A 20 -6.23 15.33 -41.86
CA LEU A 20 -7.24 14.51 -41.16
C LEU A 20 -6.73 13.13 -40.72
N SER A 21 -5.63 12.63 -41.28
CA SER A 21 -4.98 11.39 -40.85
C SER A 21 -3.88 11.58 -39.78
N ALA A 22 -3.66 12.78 -39.29
CA ALA A 22 -2.52 13.16 -38.47
C ALA A 22 -2.79 13.34 -36.96
N CYS A 23 -3.79 12.68 -36.38
CA CYS A 23 -3.81 12.49 -34.93
C CYS A 23 -3.01 11.24 -34.58
N MET A 24 -1.69 11.26 -34.83
CA MET A 24 -0.80 10.15 -34.51
C MET A 24 -0.22 10.37 -33.13
N ARG A 25 -0.69 9.61 -32.15
CA ARG A 25 -0.03 9.56 -30.84
C ARG A 25 1.37 8.97 -31.00
N VAL A 26 2.38 9.72 -30.59
CA VAL A 26 3.75 9.23 -30.57
C VAL A 26 4.07 8.49 -29.26
N GLY A 27 5.16 7.71 -29.29
CA GLY A 27 5.58 6.91 -28.14
C GLY A 27 4.95 5.52 -28.08
N PRO A 28 5.53 4.64 -27.25
CA PRO A 28 5.09 3.26 -27.11
C PRO A 28 3.73 3.17 -26.41
N ASP A 29 2.91 2.21 -26.84
CA ASP A 29 1.74 1.78 -26.08
C ASP A 29 2.17 0.77 -25.02
N PHE A 30 1.63 0.93 -23.81
CA PHE A 30 1.94 0.00 -22.72
C PHE A 30 1.23 -1.33 -22.94
N HIS A 31 1.99 -2.43 -22.78
CA HIS A 31 1.48 -3.78 -22.76
C HIS A 31 1.86 -4.44 -21.42
N PRO A 32 0.90 -5.00 -20.67
CA PRO A 32 1.18 -5.72 -19.44
C PRO A 32 2.20 -6.83 -19.66
N GLN A 33 3.18 -6.95 -18.76
CA GLN A 33 4.15 -8.05 -18.82
C GLN A 33 3.63 -9.21 -17.99
N HIS A 34 3.58 -10.40 -18.59
CA HIS A 34 3.23 -11.63 -17.91
C HIS A 34 4.49 -12.48 -17.71
N GLU A 35 4.78 -12.81 -16.46
CA GLU A 35 5.85 -13.73 -16.10
C GLU A 35 5.29 -15.16 -16.15
N GLY A 36 5.66 -15.96 -17.15
CA GLY A 36 5.08 -17.29 -17.38
C GLY A 36 5.31 -18.31 -16.26
N TRP A 37 6.23 -18.03 -15.32
CA TRP A 37 6.48 -18.91 -14.16
C TRP A 37 5.44 -18.72 -13.04
N THR A 38 4.59 -17.69 -13.08
CA THR A 38 3.53 -17.44 -12.09
C THR A 38 2.30 -18.35 -12.28
N GLU A 39 2.29 -19.22 -13.28
CA GLU A 39 1.18 -20.16 -13.52
C GLU A 39 1.15 -21.34 -12.54
N HIS A 40 2.29 -21.66 -11.89
CA HIS A 40 2.44 -22.79 -10.98
C HIS A 40 3.28 -22.44 -9.76
N TRP A 41 3.00 -23.09 -8.63
CA TRP A 41 3.82 -22.94 -7.43
C TRP A 41 5.18 -23.60 -7.61
N SER A 42 6.26 -22.96 -7.13
CA SER A 42 7.63 -23.50 -7.18
C SER A 42 7.80 -24.70 -6.24
N SER A 43 7.04 -24.75 -5.15
CA SER A 43 7.09 -25.79 -4.14
C SER A 43 6.14 -26.95 -4.48
N ALA A 44 6.68 -28.14 -4.75
CA ALA A 44 5.88 -29.33 -5.00
C ALA A 44 4.95 -29.72 -3.82
N SER A 45 5.29 -29.36 -2.59
CA SER A 45 4.47 -29.59 -1.41
C SER A 45 3.22 -28.71 -1.39
N ILE A 46 3.29 -27.50 -1.93
CA ILE A 46 2.15 -26.59 -2.04
C ILE A 46 1.30 -26.98 -3.24
N GLU A 47 1.91 -27.29 -4.37
CA GLU A 47 1.22 -27.72 -5.59
C GLU A 47 0.35 -28.98 -5.35
N GLN A 48 0.82 -29.93 -4.56
CA GLN A 48 0.04 -31.12 -4.19
C GLN A 48 -1.17 -30.83 -3.31
N VAL A 49 -1.11 -29.75 -2.51
CA VAL A 49 -2.20 -29.37 -1.59
C VAL A 49 -3.24 -28.50 -2.31
N THR A 50 -2.83 -27.74 -3.34
CA THR A 50 -3.68 -26.74 -4.04
C THR A 50 -4.45 -27.30 -5.23
N GLN A 51 -4.28 -28.55 -5.61
CA GLN A 51 -4.90 -29.16 -6.81
C GLN A 51 -6.44 -29.26 -6.82
N GLN A 52 -7.13 -28.92 -5.73
CA GLN A 52 -8.61 -28.99 -5.62
C GLN A 52 -9.29 -27.66 -5.32
N ALA A 53 -8.64 -26.54 -5.62
CA ALA A 53 -9.04 -25.21 -5.21
C ALA A 53 -10.38 -24.74 -5.83
N THR A 54 -11.36 -24.48 -4.99
CA THR A 54 -12.42 -23.52 -5.21
C THR A 54 -11.87 -22.14 -4.82
N GLN A 55 -12.08 -21.07 -5.63
CA GLN A 55 -11.55 -19.74 -5.32
C GLN A 55 -12.06 -19.26 -3.95
N PRO A 56 -11.20 -19.12 -2.93
CA PRO A 56 -11.65 -18.66 -1.62
C PRO A 56 -12.03 -17.18 -1.69
N ASP A 57 -13.02 -16.77 -0.92
CA ASP A 57 -13.26 -15.36 -0.67
C ASP A 57 -12.22 -14.84 0.35
N ILE A 58 -11.11 -14.33 -0.16
CA ILE A 58 -10.02 -13.77 0.65
C ILE A 58 -10.28 -12.33 1.12
N ARG A 59 -11.44 -11.74 0.81
CA ARG A 59 -11.75 -10.35 1.15
C ARG A 59 -11.85 -10.10 2.65
N GLN A 60 -12.38 -11.07 3.39
CA GLN A 60 -12.55 -11.03 4.85
C GLN A 60 -11.94 -12.28 5.49
N TRP A 61 -10.71 -12.60 5.11
CA TRP A 61 -10.03 -13.83 5.51
C TRP A 61 -9.94 -14.04 7.03
N TRP A 62 -9.95 -12.97 7.84
CA TRP A 62 -9.91 -13.07 9.31
C TRP A 62 -11.13 -13.75 9.92
N GLN A 63 -12.23 -13.88 9.19
CA GLN A 63 -13.43 -14.61 9.63
C GLN A 63 -13.16 -16.11 9.83
N VAL A 64 -12.10 -16.65 9.23
CA VAL A 64 -11.67 -18.05 9.45
C VAL A 64 -11.40 -18.34 10.93
N PHE A 65 -11.05 -17.32 11.72
CA PHE A 65 -10.79 -17.46 13.14
C PHE A 65 -12.06 -17.42 14.00
N ALA A 66 -13.20 -17.04 13.46
CA ALA A 66 -14.48 -16.89 14.14
C ALA A 66 -14.38 -16.10 15.48
N ASP A 67 -13.55 -15.03 15.50
CA ASP A 67 -13.26 -14.22 16.68
C ASP A 67 -13.82 -12.81 16.53
N GLN A 68 -14.88 -12.52 17.30
CA GLN A 68 -15.57 -11.21 17.28
C GLN A 68 -14.68 -10.05 17.73
N ASN A 69 -13.70 -10.29 18.62
CA ASN A 69 -12.78 -9.24 19.05
C ASN A 69 -11.86 -8.83 17.90
N LEU A 70 -11.34 -9.82 17.15
CA LEU A 70 -10.54 -9.56 15.96
C LEU A 70 -11.33 -8.79 14.89
N GLU A 71 -12.57 -9.22 14.60
CA GLU A 71 -13.45 -8.52 13.65
C GLU A 71 -13.70 -7.07 14.07
N SER A 72 -13.97 -6.85 15.37
CA SER A 72 -14.17 -5.51 15.92
C SER A 72 -12.92 -4.63 15.83
N LEU A 73 -11.72 -5.18 16.08
CA LEU A 73 -10.45 -4.46 15.97
C LEU A 73 -10.17 -4.05 14.52
N ILE A 74 -10.38 -4.95 13.57
CA ILE A 74 -10.21 -4.68 12.14
C ILE A 74 -11.16 -3.57 11.69
N ALA A 75 -12.45 -3.64 12.06
CA ALA A 75 -13.42 -2.60 11.72
C ALA A 75 -13.05 -1.23 12.32
N GLN A 76 -12.51 -1.18 13.55
CA GLN A 76 -12.03 0.04 14.17
C GLN A 76 -10.76 0.57 13.47
N ALA A 77 -9.84 -0.31 13.09
CA ALA A 77 -8.63 0.03 12.36
C ALA A 77 -8.97 0.66 10.99
N ASP A 78 -9.88 0.04 10.23
CA ASP A 78 -10.36 0.57 8.95
C ASP A 78 -10.90 2.00 9.07
N ALA A 79 -11.65 2.27 10.13
CA ALA A 79 -12.29 3.57 10.33
C ALA A 79 -11.31 4.66 10.79
N SER A 80 -10.22 4.30 11.50
CA SER A 80 -9.44 5.28 12.27
C SER A 80 -7.94 5.27 12.02
N ASN A 81 -7.38 4.24 11.36
CA ASN A 81 -5.94 4.13 11.13
C ASN A 81 -5.39 5.31 10.32
N GLY A 82 -4.25 5.87 10.77
CA GLY A 82 -3.63 7.04 10.17
C GLY A 82 -3.02 6.76 8.79
N ASP A 83 -2.40 5.60 8.59
CA ASP A 83 -1.73 5.26 7.33
C ASP A 83 -2.74 5.03 6.19
N VAL A 84 -3.88 4.39 6.50
CA VAL A 84 -4.98 4.22 5.54
C VAL A 84 -5.60 5.58 5.19
N LYS A 85 -5.77 6.49 6.17
CA LYS A 85 -6.21 7.87 5.90
C LYS A 85 -5.24 8.63 5.00
N ILE A 86 -3.94 8.51 5.24
CA ILE A 86 -2.89 9.10 4.37
C ILE A 86 -2.97 8.51 2.96
N ALA A 87 -3.14 7.20 2.83
CA ALA A 87 -3.28 6.56 1.54
C ALA A 87 -4.54 7.05 0.79
N GLY A 88 -5.66 7.21 1.48
CA GLY A 88 -6.88 7.81 0.91
C GLY A 88 -6.68 9.26 0.42
N LEU A 89 -5.96 10.08 1.18
CA LEU A 89 -5.61 11.46 0.77
C LEU A 89 -4.70 11.48 -0.46
N ARG A 90 -3.75 10.53 -0.59
CA ARG A 90 -2.92 10.38 -1.78
C ARG A 90 -3.72 10.01 -3.03
N VAL A 91 -4.79 9.23 -2.89
CA VAL A 91 -5.73 8.97 -4.01
C VAL A 91 -6.40 10.27 -4.47
N LEU A 92 -6.84 11.13 -3.53
CA LEU A 92 -7.41 12.44 -3.88
C LEU A 92 -6.38 13.37 -4.52
N GLU A 93 -5.14 13.36 -4.03
CA GLU A 93 -4.04 14.11 -4.64
C GLU A 93 -3.80 13.67 -6.08
N ALA A 94 -3.66 12.37 -6.33
CA ALA A 94 -3.48 11.83 -7.67
C ALA A 94 -4.67 12.16 -8.60
N ARG A 95 -5.90 12.15 -8.07
CA ARG A 95 -7.09 12.57 -8.80
C ARG A 95 -7.06 14.05 -9.18
N ALA A 96 -6.59 14.91 -8.29
CA ALA A 96 -6.39 16.33 -8.59
C ALA A 96 -5.29 16.54 -9.65
N GLN A 97 -4.20 15.79 -9.59
CA GLN A 97 -3.14 15.79 -10.59
C GLN A 97 -3.64 15.35 -11.97
N LEU A 98 -4.50 14.32 -12.02
CA LEU A 98 -5.19 13.92 -13.25
C LEU A 98 -6.06 15.08 -13.78
N GLY A 99 -6.77 15.81 -12.93
CA GLY A 99 -7.51 17.00 -13.31
C GLY A 99 -6.63 18.08 -13.92
N ILE A 100 -5.42 18.29 -13.39
CA ILE A 100 -4.43 19.23 -13.94
C ILE A 100 -3.98 18.76 -15.33
N ALA A 101 -3.69 17.47 -15.51
CA ALA A 101 -3.31 16.91 -16.80
C ALA A 101 -4.43 17.08 -17.86
N ILE A 102 -5.68 16.81 -17.47
CA ILE A 102 -6.86 17.01 -18.33
C ILE A 102 -7.00 18.49 -18.73
N ALA A 103 -6.79 19.41 -17.79
CA ALA A 103 -6.84 20.85 -18.07
C ALA A 103 -5.81 21.30 -19.12
N GLY A 104 -4.65 20.62 -19.17
CA GLY A 104 -3.63 20.85 -20.20
C GLY A 104 -4.10 20.62 -21.64
N ARG A 105 -5.18 19.90 -21.86
CA ARG A 105 -5.77 19.67 -23.20
C ARG A 105 -6.57 20.87 -23.73
N TYR A 106 -7.03 21.76 -22.84
CA TYR A 106 -7.79 22.95 -23.16
C TYR A 106 -6.83 24.15 -23.36
N PRO A 107 -7.31 25.33 -23.83
CA PRO A 107 -6.43 26.50 -23.96
C PRO A 107 -5.64 26.75 -22.67
N GLN A 108 -4.30 26.60 -22.76
CA GLN A 108 -3.43 26.60 -21.58
C GLN A 108 -3.20 28.03 -21.05
N VAL A 109 -3.29 29.04 -21.92
CA VAL A 109 -3.14 30.42 -21.54
C VAL A 109 -4.45 31.16 -21.78
N GLN A 110 -5.03 31.71 -20.72
CA GLN A 110 -6.19 32.61 -20.75
C GLN A 110 -5.93 33.67 -19.67
N GLN A 111 -5.31 34.78 -20.08
CA GLN A 111 -4.84 35.78 -19.14
C GLN A 111 -5.42 37.16 -19.45
N ALA A 112 -5.90 37.82 -18.41
CA ALA A 112 -6.16 39.27 -18.45
C ALA A 112 -5.01 39.97 -17.74
N ASN A 113 -4.47 41.01 -18.37
CA ASN A 113 -3.39 41.82 -17.82
C ASN A 113 -3.76 43.32 -17.90
N ALA A 114 -3.31 44.08 -16.92
CA ALA A 114 -3.38 45.53 -16.93
C ALA A 114 -2.07 46.08 -16.38
N ASP A 115 -1.57 47.07 -17.04
CA ASP A 115 -0.30 47.70 -16.69
C ASP A 115 -0.39 49.24 -16.75
N VAL A 116 0.36 49.85 -15.87
CA VAL A 116 0.57 51.31 -15.85
C VAL A 116 2.07 51.56 -15.77
N LEU A 117 2.61 52.08 -16.83
CA LEU A 117 4.05 52.28 -16.97
C LEU A 117 4.37 53.77 -17.17
N TYR A 118 5.41 54.24 -16.51
CA TYR A 118 5.99 55.56 -16.78
C TYR A 118 7.28 55.36 -17.54
N SER A 119 7.28 55.78 -18.84
CA SER A 119 8.41 55.62 -19.72
C SER A 119 9.11 56.98 -19.95
N VAL A 120 10.41 57.00 -19.78
CA VAL A 120 11.24 58.17 -20.11
C VAL A 120 12.03 57.85 -21.37
N ARG A 121 11.77 58.59 -22.46
CA ARG A 121 12.57 58.50 -23.70
C ARG A 121 13.55 59.67 -23.78
N LYS A 122 14.84 59.36 -23.79
CA LYS A 122 15.88 60.26 -24.16
C LYS A 122 16.19 60.07 -25.67
N ARG A 123 15.87 61.04 -26.49
CA ARG A 123 16.25 61.04 -27.90
C ARG A 123 17.43 61.96 -28.06
N SER A 124 18.54 61.42 -28.53
CA SER A 124 19.75 62.23 -28.85
C SER A 124 19.86 62.33 -30.35
N ASP A 125 19.30 63.37 -30.91
CA ASP A 125 19.35 63.68 -32.35
C ASP A 125 20.52 64.66 -32.67
N GLY A 126 21.64 64.62 -31.95
CA GLY A 126 22.86 65.34 -32.16
C GLY A 126 22.83 66.86 -31.89
N PHE A 127 21.69 67.52 -31.97
CA PHE A 127 21.56 68.97 -31.78
C PHE A 127 20.54 69.45 -30.73
N ASN A 128 19.68 68.64 -30.25
CA ASN A 128 18.72 69.03 -29.21
C ASN A 128 18.18 67.77 -28.44
N PRO A 129 18.77 67.37 -27.30
CA PRO A 129 18.28 66.26 -26.54
C PRO A 129 16.91 66.58 -25.91
N ARG A 130 15.84 65.99 -26.41
CA ARG A 130 14.51 66.08 -25.80
C ARG A 130 14.31 64.86 -24.93
N SER A 131 14.21 65.07 -23.65
CA SER A 131 13.74 64.03 -22.72
C SER A 131 12.27 64.29 -22.38
N GLY A 132 11.40 63.32 -22.66
CA GLY A 132 9.99 63.36 -22.28
C GLY A 132 9.62 62.11 -21.54
N GLY A 133 9.01 62.31 -20.40
CA GLY A 133 8.33 61.19 -19.71
C GLY A 133 6.85 61.19 -20.08
N PHE A 134 6.31 60.01 -20.30
CA PHE A 134 4.89 59.82 -20.54
C PHE A 134 4.39 58.56 -19.82
N TRP A 135 3.15 58.62 -19.39
CA TRP A 135 2.44 57.48 -18.88
C TRP A 135 1.92 56.63 -20.03
N GLN A 136 1.94 55.33 -19.81
CA GLN A 136 1.33 54.36 -20.70
C GLN A 136 0.42 53.48 -19.87
N TYR A 137 -0.81 53.37 -20.28
CA TYR A 137 -1.83 52.52 -19.69
C TYR A 137 -2.11 51.40 -20.67
N GLY A 138 -2.09 50.15 -20.18
CA GLY A 138 -2.38 48.97 -20.95
C GLY A 138 -3.41 48.11 -20.26
N ALA A 139 -4.31 47.50 -21.02
CA ALA A 139 -5.15 46.40 -20.57
C ALA A 139 -5.29 45.41 -21.71
N GLY A 140 -5.23 44.13 -21.42
CA GLY A 140 -5.28 43.13 -22.47
C GLY A 140 -5.85 41.82 -21.99
N PHE A 141 -6.28 41.02 -22.96
CA PHE A 141 -6.64 39.63 -22.81
C PHE A 141 -5.88 38.79 -23.82
N SER A 142 -5.26 37.70 -23.39
CA SER A 142 -4.51 36.80 -24.25
C SER A 142 -4.99 35.38 -24.10
N VAL A 143 -5.07 34.65 -25.21
CA VAL A 143 -5.39 33.23 -25.29
C VAL A 143 -4.26 32.54 -26.05
N GLY A 144 -3.79 31.42 -25.50
CA GLY A 144 -2.85 30.52 -26.14
C GLY A 144 -3.29 29.09 -25.97
N TRP A 145 -3.39 28.35 -27.07
CA TRP A 145 -3.80 26.98 -27.10
C TRP A 145 -2.87 26.16 -27.99
N GLU A 146 -2.04 25.30 -27.39
CA GLU A 146 -1.27 24.30 -28.12
C GLU A 146 -2.17 23.12 -28.44
N LEU A 147 -2.25 22.75 -29.71
CA LEU A 147 -3.08 21.67 -30.22
C LEU A 147 -2.34 20.35 -30.11
N ASP A 148 -3.04 19.30 -29.69
CA ASP A 148 -2.46 17.97 -29.39
C ASP A 148 -2.30 17.08 -30.64
N PHE A 149 -1.57 17.55 -31.65
CA PHE A 149 -1.36 16.80 -32.90
C PHE A 149 -0.54 15.53 -32.69
N TRP A 150 0.43 15.56 -31.80
CA TRP A 150 1.37 14.47 -31.55
C TRP A 150 1.06 13.65 -30.28
N GLY A 151 -0.06 13.94 -29.63
CA GLY A 151 -0.52 13.22 -28.45
C GLY A 151 0.21 13.58 -27.16
N ARG A 152 0.95 14.69 -27.08
CA ARG A 152 1.67 15.13 -25.88
C ARG A 152 0.76 15.22 -24.66
N PHE A 153 -0.35 15.94 -24.78
CA PHE A 153 -1.31 16.11 -23.68
C PHE A 153 -2.10 14.82 -23.45
N SER A 154 -2.44 14.09 -24.51
CA SER A 154 -3.10 12.79 -24.40
C SER A 154 -2.23 11.77 -23.66
N ARG A 155 -0.92 11.71 -23.91
CA ARG A 155 0.03 10.86 -23.17
C ARG A 155 0.21 11.33 -21.72
N ALA A 156 0.24 12.64 -21.48
CA ALA A 156 0.29 13.18 -20.12
C ALA A 156 -0.97 12.80 -19.31
N ILE A 157 -2.16 12.83 -19.92
CA ILE A 157 -3.41 12.35 -19.30
C ILE A 157 -3.36 10.85 -19.05
N GLU A 158 -2.88 10.06 -20.00
CA GLU A 158 -2.70 8.61 -19.87
C GLU A 158 -1.76 8.27 -18.70
N SER A 159 -0.63 8.97 -18.58
CA SER A 159 0.31 8.85 -17.46
C SER A 159 -0.36 9.20 -16.12
N ALA A 160 -1.02 10.35 -16.04
CA ALA A 160 -1.69 10.79 -14.81
C ALA A 160 -2.85 9.86 -14.41
N ASN A 161 -3.57 9.29 -15.38
CA ASN A 161 -4.64 8.32 -15.15
C ASN A 161 -4.08 7.00 -14.59
N ALA A 162 -3.00 6.48 -15.16
CA ALA A 162 -2.33 5.30 -14.64
C ALA A 162 -1.77 5.54 -13.23
N ALA A 163 -1.19 6.72 -12.96
CA ALA A 163 -0.73 7.11 -11.63
C ALA A 163 -1.88 7.22 -10.61
N PHE A 164 -3.06 7.68 -11.03
CA PHE A 164 -4.25 7.70 -10.18
C PHE A 164 -4.69 6.28 -9.78
N PHE A 165 -4.75 5.33 -10.73
CA PHE A 165 -5.06 3.94 -10.42
C PHE A 165 -3.96 3.26 -9.59
N ALA A 166 -2.69 3.62 -9.78
CA ALA A 166 -1.59 3.18 -8.93
C ALA A 166 -1.77 3.65 -7.48
N ALA A 167 -2.22 4.90 -7.28
CA ALA A 167 -2.52 5.41 -5.95
C ALA A 167 -3.70 4.67 -5.28
N GLN A 168 -4.72 4.28 -6.04
CA GLN A 168 -5.80 3.42 -5.53
C GLN A 168 -5.27 2.03 -5.11
N ALA A 169 -4.47 1.39 -5.95
CA ALA A 169 -3.86 0.11 -5.63
C ALA A 169 -2.95 0.20 -4.39
N ASN A 170 -2.19 1.28 -4.22
CA ASN A 170 -1.39 1.52 -3.01
C ASN A 170 -2.26 1.69 -1.74
N ARG A 171 -3.47 2.27 -1.86
CA ARG A 171 -4.42 2.31 -0.73
C ARG A 171 -4.91 0.91 -0.38
N ASP A 172 -5.23 0.12 -1.38
CA ASP A 172 -5.69 -1.26 -1.19
C ASP A 172 -4.59 -2.11 -0.54
N ASP A 173 -3.32 -1.91 -0.93
CA ASP A 173 -2.16 -2.53 -0.28
C ASP A 173 -2.01 -2.10 1.20
N ALA A 174 -2.21 -0.82 1.49
CA ALA A 174 -2.19 -0.33 2.87
C ALA A 174 -3.26 -1.02 3.75
N LEU A 175 -4.43 -1.36 3.20
CA LEU A 175 -5.46 -2.15 3.89
C LEU A 175 -5.01 -3.60 4.13
N VAL A 176 -4.42 -4.27 3.12
CA VAL A 176 -3.85 -5.62 3.27
C VAL A 176 -2.84 -5.66 4.41
N LEU A 177 -1.93 -4.70 4.43
CA LEU A 177 -0.90 -4.60 5.46
C LEU A 177 -1.50 -4.31 6.84
N LEU A 178 -2.46 -3.40 6.93
CA LEU A 178 -3.15 -3.05 8.18
C LEU A 178 -3.86 -4.26 8.78
N HIS A 179 -4.68 -4.96 7.99
CA HIS A 179 -5.43 -6.12 8.47
C HIS A 179 -4.50 -7.25 8.94
N ALA A 180 -3.44 -7.52 8.18
CA ALA A 180 -2.43 -8.50 8.58
C ALA A 180 -1.74 -8.10 9.90
N GLN A 181 -1.36 -6.82 10.05
CA GLN A 181 -0.68 -6.33 11.24
C GLN A 181 -1.59 -6.34 12.49
N VAL A 182 -2.87 -5.98 12.33
CA VAL A 182 -3.86 -6.06 13.43
C VAL A 182 -4.02 -7.49 13.89
N ALA A 183 -4.22 -8.44 12.95
CA ALA A 183 -4.40 -9.85 13.27
C ALA A 183 -3.14 -10.47 13.90
N ASP A 184 -1.96 -10.21 13.35
CA ASP A 184 -0.69 -10.72 13.88
C ASP A 184 -0.42 -10.20 15.30
N THR A 185 -0.62 -8.91 15.54
CA THR A 185 -0.47 -8.31 16.86
C THR A 185 -1.49 -8.85 17.86
N TYR A 186 -2.74 -9.07 17.41
CA TYR A 186 -3.79 -9.67 18.23
C TYR A 186 -3.45 -11.10 18.65
N PHE A 187 -3.00 -11.96 17.73
CA PHE A 187 -2.63 -13.33 18.08
C PHE A 187 -1.30 -13.41 18.83
N THR A 188 -0.40 -12.46 18.65
CA THR A 188 0.79 -12.28 19.52
C THR A 188 0.36 -11.99 20.94
N LEU A 189 -0.62 -11.11 21.17
CA LEU A 189 -1.24 -10.85 22.48
C LEU A 189 -1.81 -12.14 23.07
N ARG A 190 -2.67 -12.85 22.32
CA ARG A 190 -3.31 -14.10 22.81
C ARG A 190 -2.29 -15.17 23.14
N THR A 191 -1.22 -15.29 22.35
CA THR A 191 -0.11 -16.21 22.61
C THR A 191 0.63 -15.85 23.90
N ALA A 192 0.91 -14.55 24.13
CA ALA A 192 1.56 -14.10 25.35
C ALA A 192 0.70 -14.32 26.61
N GLU A 193 -0.61 -14.09 26.51
CA GLU A 193 -1.58 -14.36 27.59
C GLU A 193 -1.64 -15.85 27.92
N ALA A 194 -1.68 -16.73 26.93
CA ALA A 194 -1.64 -18.18 27.13
C ALA A 194 -0.34 -18.63 27.79
N ARG A 195 0.80 -18.09 27.36
CA ARG A 195 2.11 -18.37 27.98
C ARG A 195 2.17 -17.89 29.43
N LEU A 196 1.65 -16.69 29.72
CA LEU A 196 1.57 -16.15 31.07
C LEU A 196 0.74 -17.06 31.99
N ARG A 197 -0.40 -17.56 31.51
CA ARG A 197 -1.24 -18.50 32.25
C ARG A 197 -0.48 -19.79 32.59
N ILE A 198 0.17 -20.41 31.60
CA ILE A 198 0.98 -21.61 31.79
C ILE A 198 2.13 -21.35 32.79
N ALA A 199 2.82 -20.23 32.69
CA ALA A 199 3.90 -19.86 33.60
C ALA A 199 3.38 -19.71 35.05
N ARG A 200 2.22 -19.07 35.26
CA ARG A 200 1.59 -18.92 36.57
C ARG A 200 1.16 -20.27 37.18
N GLU A 201 0.54 -21.14 36.37
CA GLU A 201 0.15 -22.47 36.79
C GLU A 201 1.37 -23.32 37.22
N ASN A 202 2.43 -23.30 36.41
CA ASN A 202 3.67 -24.00 36.72
C ASN A 202 4.38 -23.39 37.95
N ALA A 203 4.41 -22.07 38.09
CA ALA A 203 4.94 -21.43 39.29
C ALA A 203 4.20 -21.86 40.55
N GLN A 204 2.86 -22.03 40.50
CA GLN A 204 2.09 -22.55 41.64
C GLN A 204 2.44 -23.99 41.98
N LEU A 205 2.62 -24.85 40.96
CA LEU A 205 3.05 -26.25 41.17
C LEU A 205 4.45 -26.30 41.81
N GLN A 206 5.36 -25.54 41.29
CA GLN A 206 6.74 -25.46 41.78
C GLN A 206 6.85 -24.83 43.18
N LYS A 207 5.99 -23.83 43.48
CA LYS A 207 5.87 -23.27 44.84
C LYS A 207 5.49 -24.34 45.87
N ARG A 208 4.49 -25.18 45.55
CA ARG A 208 4.10 -26.30 46.43
C ARG A 208 5.25 -27.27 46.63
N SER A 209 5.99 -27.61 45.58
CA SER A 209 7.17 -28.47 45.67
C SER A 209 8.25 -27.86 46.55
N TYR A 210 8.55 -26.56 46.41
CA TYR A 210 9.47 -25.84 47.26
C TYR A 210 9.00 -25.82 48.74
N GLU A 211 7.72 -25.57 49.01
CA GLU A 211 7.17 -25.57 50.36
C GLU A 211 7.26 -26.96 51.03
N ILE A 212 7.09 -28.02 50.25
CA ILE A 212 7.26 -29.41 50.73
C ILE A 212 8.76 -29.65 51.06
N ALA A 213 9.68 -29.35 50.14
CA ALA A 213 11.11 -29.48 50.37
C ALA A 213 11.59 -28.68 51.61
N LEU A 214 11.05 -27.46 51.81
CA LEU A 214 11.34 -26.64 52.98
C LEU A 214 10.86 -27.29 54.28
N LYS A 215 9.70 -27.93 54.30
CA LYS A 215 9.20 -28.64 55.48
C LYS A 215 10.06 -29.87 55.80
N LEU A 216 10.41 -30.66 54.79
CA LEU A 216 11.24 -31.87 54.95
C LEU A 216 12.66 -31.51 55.37
N PHE A 217 13.25 -30.43 54.88
CA PHE A 217 14.52 -29.94 55.32
C PHE A 217 14.51 -29.48 56.79
N LYS A 218 13.46 -28.77 57.21
CA LYS A 218 13.29 -28.36 58.61
C LYS A 218 13.08 -29.52 59.57
N SER A 219 12.50 -30.64 59.13
CA SER A 219 12.38 -31.86 59.91
C SER A 219 13.62 -32.76 59.85
N GLY A 220 14.63 -32.42 59.03
CA GLY A 220 15.82 -33.22 58.85
C GLY A 220 15.65 -34.47 57.97
N GLU A 221 14.55 -34.52 57.17
CA GLU A 221 14.21 -35.65 56.31
C GLU A 221 14.78 -35.52 54.88
N THR A 222 15.29 -34.36 54.49
CA THR A 222 15.93 -34.13 53.20
C THR A 222 17.15 -33.18 53.37
N ASP A 223 18.03 -33.14 52.37
CA ASP A 223 19.20 -32.28 52.37
C ASP A 223 18.90 -30.87 51.86
N GLU A 224 19.88 -29.96 52.05
CA GLU A 224 19.78 -28.59 51.59
C GLU A 224 19.79 -28.47 50.04
N LEU A 225 20.38 -29.45 49.34
CA LEU A 225 20.44 -29.48 47.89
C LEU A 225 19.05 -29.50 47.24
N ASP A 226 18.18 -30.43 47.71
CA ASP A 226 16.81 -30.54 47.24
C ASP A 226 16.03 -29.24 47.44
N LEU A 227 16.19 -28.61 48.62
CA LEU A 227 15.58 -27.31 48.92
C LEU A 227 16.03 -26.22 47.96
N GLN A 228 17.34 -26.10 47.73
CA GLN A 228 17.89 -25.06 46.85
C GLN A 228 17.54 -25.30 45.36
N GLN A 229 17.48 -26.54 44.92
CA GLN A 229 17.03 -26.91 43.57
C GLN A 229 15.56 -26.57 43.36
N ALA A 230 14.67 -26.91 44.30
CA ALA A 230 13.25 -26.53 44.22
C ALA A 230 13.05 -25.01 44.21
N LYS A 231 13.81 -24.30 45.07
CA LYS A 231 13.78 -22.84 45.10
C LYS A 231 14.25 -22.23 43.78
N THR A 232 15.33 -22.72 43.21
CA THR A 232 15.90 -22.23 41.93
C THR A 232 14.90 -22.39 40.80
N GLN A 233 14.24 -23.56 40.71
CA GLN A 233 13.25 -23.83 39.68
C GLN A 233 12.02 -22.93 39.83
N TYR A 234 11.50 -22.75 41.04
CA TYR A 234 10.38 -21.84 41.32
C TYR A 234 10.70 -20.38 40.95
N LEU A 235 11.86 -19.89 41.40
CA LEU A 235 12.29 -18.52 41.09
C LEU A 235 12.58 -18.32 39.59
N GLY A 236 13.12 -19.35 38.91
CA GLY A 236 13.33 -19.33 37.46
C GLY A 236 12.04 -19.16 36.68
N THR A 237 10.97 -19.89 37.08
CA THR A 237 9.65 -19.68 36.43
C THR A 237 9.04 -18.33 36.80
N LEU A 238 9.17 -17.88 38.04
CA LEU A 238 8.68 -16.54 38.42
C LEU A 238 9.36 -15.41 37.63
N SER A 239 10.64 -15.56 37.30
CA SER A 239 11.37 -14.54 36.54
C SER A 239 10.90 -14.38 35.10
N SER A 240 10.21 -15.37 34.52
CA SER A 240 9.62 -15.28 33.17
C SER A 240 8.27 -14.55 33.14
N ILE A 241 7.59 -14.43 34.28
CA ILE A 241 6.26 -13.78 34.34
C ILE A 241 6.29 -12.31 33.93
N PRO A 242 7.19 -11.47 34.45
CA PRO A 242 7.29 -10.07 34.05
C PRO A 242 7.55 -9.87 32.55
N ASP A 243 8.27 -10.79 31.91
CA ASP A 243 8.54 -10.72 30.48
C ASP A 243 7.24 -10.92 29.67
N PHE A 244 6.39 -11.89 30.06
CA PHE A 244 5.08 -12.08 29.40
C PHE A 244 4.12 -10.93 29.71
N GLU A 245 4.09 -10.40 30.92
CA GLU A 245 3.30 -9.22 31.26
C GLU A 245 3.73 -8.00 30.44
N SER A 246 5.02 -7.82 30.23
CA SER A 246 5.56 -6.77 29.36
C SER A 246 5.12 -6.96 27.89
N GLN A 247 5.22 -8.18 27.36
CA GLN A 247 4.76 -8.49 25.99
C GLN A 247 3.28 -8.19 25.80
N ILE A 248 2.43 -8.51 26.77
CA ILE A 248 1.00 -8.19 26.75
C ILE A 248 0.77 -6.67 26.69
N VAL A 249 1.46 -5.90 27.54
CA VAL A 249 1.35 -4.44 27.55
C VAL A 249 1.80 -3.84 26.22
N LEU A 250 2.93 -4.31 25.67
CA LEU A 250 3.43 -3.84 24.37
C LEU A 250 2.46 -4.17 23.22
N ALA A 251 1.85 -5.35 23.24
CA ALA A 251 0.85 -5.74 22.25
C ALA A 251 -0.42 -4.86 22.36
N HIS A 252 -0.88 -4.53 23.56
CA HIS A 252 -1.97 -3.57 23.76
C HIS A 252 -1.63 -2.18 23.20
N HIS A 253 -0.41 -1.69 23.44
CA HIS A 253 0.03 -0.41 22.90
C HIS A 253 0.06 -0.42 21.36
N ALA A 254 0.58 -1.49 20.76
CA ALA A 254 0.62 -1.64 19.31
C ALA A 254 -0.79 -1.68 18.71
N LEU A 255 -1.70 -2.50 19.26
CA LEU A 255 -3.11 -2.53 18.82
C LEU A 255 -3.79 -1.17 18.97
N SER A 256 -3.56 -0.45 20.09
CA SER A 256 -4.13 0.88 20.30
C SER A 256 -3.75 1.84 19.19
N VAL A 257 -2.47 1.85 18.77
CA VAL A 257 -1.98 2.70 17.68
C VAL A 257 -2.61 2.29 16.34
N LEU A 258 -2.71 0.99 16.07
CA LEU A 258 -3.31 0.48 14.82
C LEU A 258 -4.78 0.88 14.68
N ILE A 259 -5.54 0.92 15.78
CA ILE A 259 -6.93 1.40 15.79
C ILE A 259 -7.04 2.93 16.00
N GLY A 260 -5.96 3.68 15.82
CA GLY A 260 -5.94 5.14 15.87
C GLY A 260 -6.13 5.75 17.25
N ARG A 261 -5.83 4.99 18.33
CA ARG A 261 -5.90 5.47 19.72
C ARG A 261 -4.49 5.72 20.29
N PRO A 262 -4.33 6.58 21.30
CA PRO A 262 -3.10 6.68 22.06
C PRO A 262 -2.70 5.34 22.66
N PRO A 263 -1.38 5.04 22.82
CA PRO A 263 -0.93 3.82 23.47
C PRO A 263 -1.54 3.66 24.88
N GLY A 264 -2.15 2.49 25.12
CA GLY A 264 -2.82 2.23 26.39
C GLY A 264 -3.45 0.83 26.45
N PRO A 265 -4.06 0.49 27.60
CA PRO A 265 -4.77 -0.76 27.75
C PRO A 265 -6.06 -0.77 26.91
N LEU A 266 -6.42 -1.95 26.41
CA LEU A 266 -7.66 -2.22 25.69
C LEU A 266 -8.54 -3.13 26.57
N PRO A 267 -9.31 -2.57 27.51
CA PRO A 267 -10.09 -3.36 28.48
C PRO A 267 -11.16 -4.23 27.79
N GLU A 268 -11.60 -3.85 26.60
CA GLU A 268 -12.53 -4.61 25.77
C GLU A 268 -11.97 -5.96 25.31
N LEU A 269 -10.64 -6.13 25.31
CA LEU A 269 -9.96 -7.38 24.94
C LEU A 269 -9.71 -8.29 26.14
N ASN A 270 -9.98 -7.83 27.35
CA ASN A 270 -9.80 -8.65 28.53
C ASN A 270 -10.70 -9.90 28.44
N VAL A 271 -10.07 -11.06 28.57
CA VAL A 271 -10.79 -12.34 28.57
C VAL A 271 -11.76 -12.36 29.74
N GLN A 272 -13.04 -12.64 29.43
CA GLN A 272 -14.05 -12.81 30.49
C GLN A 272 -13.63 -13.99 31.40
N ALA A 273 -13.67 -13.79 32.70
CA ALA A 273 -13.33 -14.80 33.67
C ALA A 273 -14.12 -16.11 33.40
N GLY A 274 -13.39 -17.19 33.07
CA GLY A 274 -13.96 -18.50 32.75
C GLY A 274 -13.97 -18.91 31.27
N LYS A 275 -13.56 -18.04 30.34
CA LYS A 275 -13.25 -18.46 28.97
C LYS A 275 -11.75 -18.72 28.84
N GLU A 276 -11.38 -19.89 28.36
CA GLU A 276 -9.99 -20.19 28.04
C GLU A 276 -9.54 -19.34 26.83
N GLU A 277 -8.37 -18.76 26.94
CA GLU A 277 -7.67 -18.11 25.83
C GLU A 277 -7.20 -19.19 24.86
N VAL A 278 -7.87 -19.32 23.75
CA VAL A 278 -7.53 -20.36 22.77
C VAL A 278 -6.77 -19.70 21.62
N VAL A 279 -5.48 -20.02 21.50
CA VAL A 279 -4.77 -19.81 20.22
C VAL A 279 -5.32 -20.87 19.25
N PRO A 280 -5.98 -20.45 18.15
CA PRO A 280 -6.70 -21.39 17.28
C PRO A 280 -5.75 -22.40 16.64
N LEU A 281 -6.27 -23.58 16.34
CA LEU A 281 -5.60 -24.55 15.50
C LEU A 281 -5.82 -24.15 14.04
N VAL A 282 -4.74 -24.03 13.27
CA VAL A 282 -4.82 -23.81 11.83
C VAL A 282 -5.24 -25.12 11.15
N ASP A 283 -6.28 -25.06 10.30
CA ASP A 283 -6.70 -26.21 9.51
C ASP A 283 -5.84 -26.31 8.24
N ARG A 284 -5.39 -27.53 7.92
CA ARG A 284 -4.66 -27.81 6.68
C ARG A 284 -5.49 -27.51 5.42
N ALA A 285 -6.82 -27.57 5.51
CA ALA A 285 -7.73 -27.25 4.40
C ALA A 285 -7.54 -25.84 3.84
N VAL A 286 -7.08 -24.90 4.66
CA VAL A 286 -6.81 -23.51 4.22
C VAL A 286 -5.76 -23.43 3.09
N LEU A 287 -4.82 -24.37 3.03
CA LEU A 287 -3.80 -24.41 1.97
C LEU A 287 -4.35 -24.94 0.63
N GLN A 288 -5.52 -25.62 0.63
CA GLN A 288 -6.09 -26.23 -0.58
C GLN A 288 -6.65 -25.19 -1.56
N ASP A 289 -6.91 -23.96 -1.10
CA ASP A 289 -7.64 -22.94 -1.82
C ASP A 289 -6.76 -21.78 -2.34
N VAL A 290 -5.46 -22.02 -2.62
CA VAL A 290 -4.48 -20.97 -2.96
C VAL A 290 -3.91 -21.16 -4.37
N PRO A 291 -4.61 -20.72 -5.44
CA PRO A 291 -4.05 -20.74 -6.79
C PRO A 291 -2.97 -19.67 -6.98
N ALA A 292 -1.92 -20.00 -7.76
CA ALA A 292 -0.77 -19.12 -7.97
C ALA A 292 -1.10 -17.82 -8.73
N ASP A 293 -2.16 -17.80 -9.52
CA ASP A 293 -2.63 -16.61 -10.26
C ASP A 293 -3.13 -15.48 -9.35
N LEU A 294 -3.42 -15.77 -8.07
CA LEU A 294 -3.77 -14.74 -7.08
C LEU A 294 -2.62 -13.76 -6.85
N LEU A 295 -1.36 -14.16 -7.05
CA LEU A 295 -0.20 -13.28 -6.89
C LEU A 295 -0.28 -12.04 -7.80
N LEU A 296 -0.83 -12.19 -9.02
CA LEU A 296 -0.98 -11.07 -9.95
C LEU A 296 -2.14 -10.13 -9.59
N ARG A 297 -3.03 -10.55 -8.67
CA ARG A 297 -4.15 -9.73 -8.18
C ARG A 297 -3.76 -8.89 -6.97
N ARG A 298 -2.57 -9.09 -6.42
CA ARG A 298 -2.06 -8.32 -5.27
C ARG A 298 -2.05 -6.81 -5.60
N PRO A 299 -2.50 -5.97 -4.65
CA PRO A 299 -2.54 -4.53 -4.88
C PRO A 299 -1.16 -3.91 -5.12
N ASP A 300 -0.10 -4.38 -4.44
CA ASP A 300 1.28 -3.90 -4.63
C ASP A 300 1.83 -4.24 -6.03
N VAL A 301 1.57 -5.45 -6.54
CA VAL A 301 1.93 -5.88 -7.90
C VAL A 301 1.18 -5.02 -8.93
N ARG A 302 -0.12 -4.81 -8.72
CA ARG A 302 -0.93 -3.96 -9.59
C ARG A 302 -0.47 -2.50 -9.56
N ALA A 303 -0.09 -1.97 -8.41
CA ALA A 303 0.47 -0.62 -8.29
C ALA A 303 1.76 -0.48 -9.08
N ALA A 304 2.67 -1.45 -9.00
CA ALA A 304 3.92 -1.47 -9.75
C ALA A 304 3.68 -1.52 -11.26
N GLU A 305 2.74 -2.35 -11.73
CA GLU A 305 2.34 -2.42 -13.15
C GLU A 305 1.80 -1.08 -13.65
N LEU A 306 0.91 -0.44 -12.88
CA LEU A 306 0.32 0.86 -13.23
C LEU A 306 1.36 1.99 -13.22
N GLN A 307 2.39 1.92 -12.38
CA GLN A 307 3.53 2.84 -12.42
C GLN A 307 4.35 2.68 -13.70
N MET A 308 4.55 1.44 -14.18
CA MET A 308 5.18 1.20 -15.49
C MET A 308 4.33 1.80 -16.62
N ALA A 309 3.01 1.61 -16.58
CA ALA A 309 2.08 2.19 -17.56
C ALA A 309 2.17 3.72 -17.58
N ALA A 310 2.21 4.36 -16.40
CA ALA A 310 2.38 5.80 -16.27
C ALA A 310 3.70 6.27 -16.88
N GLN A 311 4.79 5.58 -16.62
CA GLN A 311 6.12 5.91 -17.13
C GLN A 311 6.25 5.67 -18.65
N SER A 312 5.63 4.61 -19.17
CA SER A 312 5.58 4.34 -20.62
C SER A 312 4.93 5.51 -21.37
N ALA A 313 3.83 6.05 -20.85
CA ALA A 313 3.18 7.22 -21.44
C ALA A 313 4.08 8.48 -21.42
N LEU A 314 4.95 8.65 -20.40
CA LEU A 314 5.89 9.76 -20.33
C LEU A 314 6.98 9.72 -21.41
N ILE A 315 7.31 8.55 -21.94
CA ILE A 315 8.18 8.43 -23.12
C ILE A 315 7.52 9.15 -24.30
N GLY A 316 6.23 8.90 -24.54
CA GLY A 316 5.48 9.59 -25.61
C GLY A 316 5.37 11.10 -25.41
N VAL A 317 5.27 11.58 -24.15
CA VAL A 317 5.34 13.02 -23.84
C VAL A 317 6.69 13.60 -24.26
N ALA A 318 7.79 12.90 -23.96
CA ALA A 318 9.14 13.35 -24.31
C ALA A 318 9.42 13.25 -25.82
N GLU A 319 8.88 12.24 -26.50
CA GLU A 319 9.01 12.08 -27.96
C GLU A 319 8.25 13.14 -28.73
N ALA A 320 7.14 13.66 -28.19
CA ALA A 320 6.39 14.74 -28.81
C ALA A 320 7.24 16.01 -29.01
N ASP A 321 8.27 16.23 -28.22
CA ASP A 321 9.19 17.38 -28.34
C ASP A 321 10.07 17.32 -29.61
N PHE A 322 10.17 16.17 -30.32
CA PHE A 322 10.85 16.09 -31.63
C PHE A 322 10.06 16.77 -32.76
N TYR A 323 8.78 16.96 -32.56
CA TYR A 323 7.86 17.44 -33.59
C TYR A 323 7.51 18.92 -33.38
N PRO A 324 7.09 19.63 -34.45
CA PRO A 324 6.68 21.00 -34.32
C PRO A 324 5.41 21.16 -33.50
N SER A 325 5.42 22.01 -32.48
CA SER A 325 4.22 22.42 -31.75
C SER A 325 3.40 23.41 -32.57
N VAL A 326 2.10 23.18 -32.64
CA VAL A 326 1.13 24.04 -33.32
C VAL A 326 0.21 24.67 -32.29
N SER A 327 0.26 26.00 -32.19
CA SER A 327 -0.54 26.78 -31.25
C SER A 327 -1.46 27.76 -31.94
N LEU A 328 -2.63 27.95 -31.38
CA LEU A 328 -3.53 29.07 -31.72
C LEU A 328 -3.31 30.18 -30.70
N LEU A 329 -2.91 31.34 -31.17
CA LEU A 329 -2.67 32.52 -30.34
C LEU A 329 -3.70 33.58 -30.64
N GLY A 330 -4.18 34.28 -29.61
CA GLY A 330 -5.08 35.42 -29.72
C GLY A 330 -4.77 36.44 -28.64
N SER A 331 -4.77 37.72 -29.01
CA SER A 331 -4.64 38.80 -28.03
C SER A 331 -5.50 40.00 -28.40
N LEU A 332 -6.19 40.54 -27.41
CA LEU A 332 -6.90 41.81 -27.48
C LEU A 332 -6.21 42.78 -26.54
N VAL A 333 -5.61 43.84 -27.05
CA VAL A 333 -4.82 44.80 -26.26
C VAL A 333 -5.36 46.19 -26.48
N TRP A 334 -5.72 46.87 -25.41
CA TRP A 334 -6.00 48.30 -25.36
C TRP A 334 -4.79 49.03 -24.77
N SER A 335 -4.37 50.11 -25.38
CA SER A 335 -3.29 50.96 -24.89
C SER A 335 -3.59 52.44 -25.08
N ALA A 336 -3.22 53.27 -24.10
CA ALA A 336 -3.41 54.71 -24.15
C ALA A 336 -2.27 55.44 -23.40
N SER A 337 -2.01 56.68 -23.79
CA SER A 337 -1.04 57.57 -23.09
C SER A 337 -1.69 58.39 -21.99
N SER A 338 -3.02 58.39 -21.88
CA SER A 338 -3.81 59.02 -20.82
C SER A 338 -5.13 58.28 -20.64
N LEU A 339 -5.69 58.30 -19.44
CA LEU A 339 -7.03 57.74 -19.15
C LEU A 339 -8.17 58.63 -19.61
N THR A 340 -7.89 59.90 -19.86
CA THR A 340 -8.89 60.89 -20.27
C THR A 340 -8.43 61.67 -21.49
N GLY A 341 -9.19 61.55 -22.60
CA GLY A 341 -9.06 62.44 -23.75
C GLY A 341 -7.86 62.25 -24.71
N ALA A 342 -7.05 61.23 -24.51
CA ALA A 342 -5.94 60.89 -25.40
C ALA A 342 -6.34 59.82 -26.43
N PRO A 343 -5.67 59.75 -27.59
CA PRO A 343 -5.84 58.66 -28.53
C PRO A 343 -5.55 57.32 -27.85
N SER A 344 -6.48 56.38 -27.94
CA SER A 344 -6.29 55.00 -27.50
C SER A 344 -6.24 54.07 -28.72
N THR A 345 -5.51 52.99 -28.58
CA THR A 345 -5.41 51.95 -29.61
C THR A 345 -6.00 50.66 -29.04
N LEU A 346 -6.92 50.06 -29.80
CA LEU A 346 -7.40 48.72 -29.57
C LEU A 346 -6.85 47.81 -30.67
N ALA A 347 -6.00 46.86 -30.32
CA ALA A 347 -5.41 45.91 -31.25
C ALA A 347 -5.95 44.52 -30.99
N LEU A 348 -6.45 43.85 -32.03
CA LEU A 348 -6.79 42.44 -32.03
C LEU A 348 -5.80 41.71 -32.94
N VAL A 349 -5.07 40.77 -32.38
CA VAL A 349 -4.11 39.94 -33.11
C VAL A 349 -4.42 38.50 -32.83
N GLY A 350 -4.44 37.65 -33.86
CA GLY A 350 -4.65 36.21 -33.67
C GLY A 350 -4.26 35.42 -34.90
N GLY A 351 -3.91 34.17 -34.67
CA GLY A 351 -3.57 33.23 -35.74
C GLY A 351 -2.85 32.00 -35.26
N PRO A 352 -2.60 31.04 -36.16
CA PRO A 352 -1.78 29.88 -35.86
C PRO A 352 -0.30 30.27 -35.75
N SER A 353 0.38 29.60 -34.83
CA SER A 353 1.84 29.71 -34.64
C SER A 353 2.42 28.30 -34.63
N VAL A 354 3.56 28.12 -35.31
CA VAL A 354 4.28 26.83 -35.33
C VAL A 354 5.67 27.07 -34.75
N THR A 355 6.05 26.32 -33.77
CA THR A 355 7.36 26.37 -33.15
C THR A 355 8.03 25.00 -33.24
N TRP A 356 9.26 24.93 -33.76
CA TRP A 356 10.02 23.69 -33.91
C TRP A 356 11.47 23.88 -33.48
N ASN A 357 11.93 23.05 -32.57
CA ASN A 357 13.32 23.06 -32.11
C ASN A 357 14.18 22.22 -33.07
N LEU A 358 14.79 22.87 -34.08
CA LEU A 358 15.58 22.17 -35.08
C LEU A 358 16.97 21.74 -34.56
N PHE A 359 17.55 22.53 -33.67
CA PHE A 359 18.90 22.31 -33.12
C PHE A 359 18.86 22.42 -31.59
N ASP A 360 18.84 21.29 -30.92
CA ASP A 360 18.77 21.18 -29.46
C ASP A 360 20.01 20.52 -28.83
N HIS A 361 21.02 20.20 -29.66
CA HIS A 361 22.27 19.55 -29.26
C HIS A 361 22.03 18.23 -28.50
N GLY A 362 20.97 17.51 -28.83
CA GLY A 362 20.63 16.20 -28.25
C GLY A 362 19.86 16.29 -26.94
N LYS A 363 19.34 17.44 -26.53
CA LYS A 363 18.56 17.59 -25.29
C LYS A 363 17.30 16.70 -25.32
N ILE A 364 16.51 16.76 -26.41
CA ILE A 364 15.27 15.99 -26.55
C ILE A 364 15.61 14.49 -26.58
N THR A 365 16.59 14.07 -27.40
CA THR A 365 17.05 12.68 -27.48
C THR A 365 17.43 12.12 -26.12
N ASN A 366 18.20 12.88 -25.33
CA ASN A 366 18.61 12.44 -24.01
C ASN A 366 17.45 12.43 -23.01
N ASN A 367 16.46 13.35 -23.14
CA ASN A 367 15.27 13.31 -22.33
C ASN A 367 14.45 12.03 -22.57
N VAL A 368 14.25 11.63 -23.84
CA VAL A 368 13.59 10.36 -24.18
C VAL A 368 14.36 9.18 -23.57
N ARG A 369 15.70 9.15 -23.68
CA ARG A 369 16.54 8.11 -23.05
C ARG A 369 16.39 8.05 -21.53
N VAL A 370 16.23 9.20 -20.87
CA VAL A 370 15.96 9.25 -19.42
C VAL A 370 14.62 8.61 -19.09
N GLN A 371 13.56 8.90 -19.87
CA GLN A 371 12.26 8.28 -19.62
C GLN A 371 12.26 6.78 -19.89
N ASP A 372 12.95 6.35 -20.94
CA ASP A 372 13.12 4.93 -21.28
C ASP A 372 13.91 4.17 -20.19
N ALA A 373 15.01 4.73 -19.69
CA ALA A 373 15.78 4.13 -18.59
C ALA A 373 14.93 3.99 -17.31
N ARG A 374 14.09 4.99 -17.01
CA ARG A 374 13.14 4.93 -15.88
C ARG A 374 12.08 3.85 -16.07
N LEU A 375 11.57 3.66 -17.29
CA LEU A 375 10.66 2.56 -17.58
C LEU A 375 11.35 1.21 -17.32
N GLN A 376 12.60 1.04 -17.75
CA GLN A 376 13.35 -0.18 -17.50
C GLN A 376 13.62 -0.42 -16.01
N GLU A 377 13.90 0.64 -15.23
CA GLU A 377 14.01 0.57 -13.78
C GLU A 377 12.71 0.06 -13.13
N LEU A 378 11.57 0.63 -13.51
CA LEU A 378 10.26 0.20 -13.01
C LEU A 378 9.90 -1.22 -13.45
N THR A 379 10.31 -1.64 -14.64
CA THR A 379 10.15 -3.03 -15.12
C THR A 379 10.88 -4.02 -14.21
N VAL A 380 12.12 -3.73 -13.85
CA VAL A 380 12.89 -4.57 -12.91
C VAL A 380 12.26 -4.53 -11.51
N ALA A 381 11.78 -3.37 -11.05
CA ALA A 381 11.08 -3.24 -9.77
C ALA A 381 9.81 -4.08 -9.74
N TYR A 382 8.99 -4.05 -10.80
CA TYR A 382 7.81 -4.91 -10.94
C TYR A 382 8.17 -6.40 -10.85
N GLN A 383 9.17 -6.85 -11.61
CA GLN A 383 9.63 -8.24 -11.58
C GLN A 383 10.09 -8.66 -10.18
N ASN A 384 10.77 -7.76 -9.45
CA ASN A 384 11.19 -8.03 -8.08
C ASN A 384 9.98 -8.12 -7.13
N THR A 385 8.97 -7.25 -7.29
CA THR A 385 7.73 -7.30 -6.49
C THR A 385 7.01 -8.64 -6.69
N VAL A 386 6.89 -9.12 -7.95
CA VAL A 386 6.26 -10.42 -8.25
C VAL A 386 7.04 -11.59 -7.64
N ARG A 387 8.38 -11.57 -7.73
CA ARG A 387 9.23 -12.62 -7.14
C ARG A 387 9.13 -12.63 -5.61
N GLU A 388 9.12 -11.46 -4.99
CA GLU A 388 8.98 -11.33 -3.55
C GLU A 388 7.60 -11.80 -3.08
N ALA A 389 6.53 -11.50 -3.82
CA ALA A 389 5.19 -11.99 -3.55
C ALA A 389 5.14 -13.54 -3.56
N ALA A 390 5.76 -14.17 -4.56
CA ALA A 390 5.84 -15.62 -4.64
C ALA A 390 6.65 -16.21 -3.47
N ARG A 391 7.80 -15.60 -3.14
CA ARG A 391 8.61 -16.03 -1.99
C ARG A 391 7.82 -15.93 -0.67
N GLU A 392 7.13 -14.83 -0.42
CA GLU A 392 6.32 -14.66 0.80
C GLU A 392 5.25 -15.75 0.93
N ALA A 393 4.57 -16.09 -0.15
CA ALA A 393 3.55 -17.13 -0.16
C ALA A 393 4.13 -18.53 0.08
N ASP A 394 5.23 -18.89 -0.61
CA ASP A 394 5.93 -20.17 -0.45
C ASP A 394 6.50 -20.33 0.97
N ASP A 395 7.13 -19.29 1.52
CA ASP A 395 7.69 -19.29 2.87
C ASP A 395 6.58 -19.48 3.94
N ALA A 396 5.47 -18.75 3.79
CA ALA A 396 4.33 -18.86 4.71
C ALA A 396 3.71 -20.26 4.67
N ALA A 397 3.43 -20.80 3.49
CA ALA A 397 2.87 -22.13 3.34
C ALA A 397 3.80 -23.24 3.86
N THR A 398 5.11 -23.14 3.58
CA THR A 398 6.11 -24.06 4.12
C THR A 398 6.14 -24.05 5.65
N THR A 399 6.07 -22.86 6.24
CA THR A 399 6.06 -22.71 7.70
C THR A 399 4.77 -23.26 8.32
N ILE A 400 3.61 -23.09 7.68
CA ILE A 400 2.34 -23.68 8.13
C ILE A 400 2.45 -25.21 8.13
N ILE A 401 2.91 -25.82 7.05
CA ILE A 401 3.06 -27.28 6.94
C ILE A 401 3.96 -27.81 8.05
N ALA A 402 5.10 -27.18 8.28
CA ALA A 402 6.02 -27.55 9.35
C ALA A 402 5.39 -27.38 10.76
N ALA A 403 4.63 -26.30 10.98
CA ALA A 403 3.96 -26.04 12.24
C ALA A 403 2.86 -27.06 12.54
N LEU A 404 2.08 -27.47 11.51
CA LEU A 404 1.06 -28.52 11.65
C LEU A 404 1.65 -29.90 11.97
N GLN A 405 2.79 -30.25 11.36
CA GLN A 405 3.52 -31.49 11.70
C GLN A 405 4.03 -31.45 13.14
N ARG A 406 4.53 -30.31 13.59
CA ARG A 406 5.01 -30.14 14.98
C ARG A 406 3.87 -30.13 15.99
N ASP A 407 2.68 -29.65 15.64
CA ASP A 407 1.54 -29.55 16.57
C ASP A 407 1.17 -30.92 17.13
N THR A 408 1.03 -31.95 16.29
CA THR A 408 0.76 -33.35 16.73
C THR A 408 1.87 -33.87 17.64
N ILE A 409 3.12 -33.67 17.28
CA ILE A 409 4.27 -34.14 18.05
C ILE A 409 4.32 -33.46 19.44
N LEU A 410 4.14 -32.12 19.46
CA LEU A 410 4.19 -31.34 20.70
C LEU A 410 2.98 -31.63 21.62
N ASN A 411 1.81 -31.89 21.05
CA ASN A 411 0.63 -32.32 21.82
C ASN A 411 0.88 -33.66 22.52
N ASP A 412 1.45 -34.65 21.80
CA ASP A 412 1.80 -35.95 22.38
C ASP A 412 2.92 -35.80 23.40
N ALA A 413 3.93 -34.97 23.16
CA ALA A 413 5.03 -34.70 24.08
C ALA A 413 4.51 -34.05 25.39
N GLN A 414 3.59 -33.09 25.28
CA GLN A 414 2.95 -32.46 26.44
C GLN A 414 2.16 -33.50 27.26
N GLY A 415 1.38 -34.34 26.61
CA GLY A 415 0.64 -35.43 27.26
C GLY A 415 1.55 -36.43 27.99
N ALA A 416 2.66 -36.81 27.34
CA ALA A 416 3.69 -37.69 27.94
C ALA A 416 4.39 -37.01 29.14
N ALA A 417 4.74 -35.70 29.04
CA ALA A 417 5.34 -34.95 30.14
C ALA A 417 4.39 -34.80 31.34
N GLN A 418 3.08 -34.57 31.08
CA GLN A 418 2.06 -34.51 32.12
C GLN A 418 1.90 -35.87 32.84
N ARG A 419 1.90 -36.98 32.10
CA ARG A 419 1.87 -38.32 32.64
C ARG A 419 3.14 -38.62 33.44
N SER A 420 4.31 -38.26 32.94
CA SER A 420 5.60 -38.42 33.63
C SER A 420 5.61 -37.70 34.98
N LEU A 421 5.15 -36.44 35.03
CA LEU A 421 5.05 -35.70 36.29
C LEU A 421 4.11 -36.36 37.27
N LYS A 422 2.96 -36.87 36.82
CA LYS A 422 2.03 -37.61 37.69
C LYS A 422 2.66 -38.86 38.30
N LEU A 423 3.40 -39.63 37.51
CA LEU A 423 4.12 -40.82 37.95
C LEU A 423 5.27 -40.48 38.89
N ALA A 424 6.10 -39.47 38.54
CA ALA A 424 7.22 -39.02 39.38
C ALA A 424 6.73 -38.59 40.77
N ASN A 425 5.62 -37.84 40.84
CA ASN A 425 5.01 -37.42 42.10
C ASN A 425 4.50 -38.62 42.92
N THR A 426 3.97 -39.69 42.27
CA THR A 426 3.50 -40.90 42.98
C THR A 426 4.68 -41.68 43.57
N ILE A 427 5.69 -41.98 42.75
CA ILE A 427 6.88 -42.75 43.13
C ILE A 427 7.67 -42.04 44.24
N TYR A 428 7.78 -40.69 44.15
CA TYR A 428 8.43 -39.90 45.20
C TYR A 428 7.68 -40.00 46.54
N ARG A 429 6.34 -39.84 46.53
CA ARG A 429 5.53 -39.95 47.75
C ARG A 429 5.57 -41.33 48.41
N GLU A 430 5.79 -42.38 47.62
CA GLU A 430 5.97 -43.75 48.10
C GLU A 430 7.41 -44.06 48.55
N GLY A 431 8.34 -43.09 48.41
CA GLY A 431 9.73 -43.23 48.85
C GLY A 431 10.64 -44.01 47.89
N TYR A 432 10.17 -44.32 46.67
CA TYR A 432 10.93 -45.10 45.69
C TYR A 432 11.78 -44.28 44.73
N SER A 433 11.81 -42.94 44.88
CA SER A 433 12.54 -42.06 43.97
C SER A 433 12.99 -40.76 44.64
N ASP A 434 14.06 -40.18 44.13
CA ASP A 434 14.59 -38.92 44.56
C ASP A 434 13.71 -37.75 44.11
N PHE A 435 13.74 -36.63 44.85
CA PHE A 435 12.98 -35.43 44.54
C PHE A 435 13.38 -34.82 43.20
N GLN A 436 14.66 -34.98 42.80
CA GLN A 436 15.19 -34.52 41.52
C GLN A 436 14.32 -34.96 40.32
N ARG A 437 13.80 -36.20 40.32
CA ARG A 437 12.92 -36.68 39.23
C ARG A 437 11.61 -35.91 39.12
N VAL A 438 11.07 -35.44 40.24
CA VAL A 438 9.88 -34.56 40.24
C VAL A 438 10.22 -33.21 39.65
N LEU A 439 11.36 -32.62 40.00
CA LEU A 439 11.82 -31.35 39.45
C LEU A 439 12.08 -31.44 37.95
N ASP A 440 12.72 -32.51 37.49
CA ASP A 440 12.97 -32.74 36.06
C ASP A 440 11.67 -32.91 35.27
N ALA A 441 10.70 -33.65 35.80
CA ALA A 441 9.39 -33.84 35.18
C ALA A 441 8.59 -32.51 35.11
N GLN A 442 8.66 -31.67 36.16
CA GLN A 442 8.03 -30.35 36.16
C GLN A 442 8.68 -29.41 35.10
N ARG A 443 10.02 -29.44 35.01
CA ARG A 443 10.75 -28.65 34.01
C ARG A 443 10.39 -29.07 32.58
N ALA A 444 10.34 -30.40 32.36
CA ALA A 444 9.95 -30.96 31.07
C ALA A 444 8.50 -30.57 30.69
N LEU A 445 7.56 -30.66 31.64
CA LEU A 445 6.16 -30.29 31.39
C LEU A 445 6.04 -28.83 30.99
N PHE A 446 6.65 -27.91 31.74
CA PHE A 446 6.61 -26.48 31.42
C PHE A 446 7.21 -26.21 30.03
N ALA A 447 8.37 -26.80 29.71
CA ALA A 447 9.01 -26.64 28.41
C ALA A 447 8.13 -27.12 27.25
N GLN A 448 7.44 -28.30 27.40
CA GLN A 448 6.58 -28.80 26.33
C GLN A 448 5.27 -28.01 26.20
N GLN A 449 4.69 -27.52 27.28
CA GLN A 449 3.52 -26.66 27.26
C GLN A 449 3.83 -25.32 26.57
N ASP A 450 4.95 -24.68 26.90
CA ASP A 450 5.38 -23.43 26.28
C ASP A 450 5.68 -23.62 24.77
N ALA A 451 6.43 -24.66 24.41
CA ALA A 451 6.73 -24.99 23.02
C ALA A 451 5.47 -25.25 22.19
N TYR A 452 4.45 -25.91 22.76
CA TYR A 452 3.18 -26.17 22.10
C TYR A 452 2.42 -24.87 21.78
N ILE A 453 2.29 -23.96 22.76
CA ILE A 453 1.61 -22.68 22.56
C ILE A 453 2.37 -21.79 21.57
N VAL A 454 3.70 -21.72 21.67
CA VAL A 454 4.53 -20.98 20.71
C VAL A 454 4.37 -21.52 19.29
N ASN A 455 4.34 -22.85 19.13
CA ASN A 455 4.11 -23.45 17.81
C ASN A 455 2.76 -23.07 17.23
N ARG A 456 1.69 -23.05 18.03
CA ARG A 456 0.35 -22.61 17.60
C ARG A 456 0.34 -21.13 17.21
N GLY A 457 0.95 -20.25 18.03
CA GLY A 457 1.10 -18.85 17.69
C GLY A 457 1.81 -18.63 16.36
N ASN A 458 2.92 -19.35 16.15
CA ASN A 458 3.67 -19.29 14.88
C ASN A 458 2.85 -19.82 13.69
N ALA A 459 2.04 -20.86 13.86
CA ALA A 459 1.15 -21.36 12.80
C ALA A 459 0.11 -20.32 12.39
N VAL A 460 -0.49 -19.64 13.36
CA VAL A 460 -1.46 -18.56 13.11
C VAL A 460 -0.77 -17.37 12.43
N GLY A 461 0.40 -16.94 12.91
CA GLY A 461 1.17 -15.86 12.27
C GLY A 461 1.55 -16.19 10.82
N SER A 462 1.93 -17.45 10.55
CA SER A 462 2.21 -17.89 9.18
C SER A 462 0.96 -17.95 8.30
N LEU A 463 -0.20 -18.28 8.86
CA LEU A 463 -1.48 -18.21 8.14
C LEU A 463 -1.85 -16.77 7.76
N ILE A 464 -1.66 -15.84 8.69
CA ILE A 464 -1.86 -14.40 8.44
C ILE A 464 -0.89 -13.92 7.34
N ALA A 465 0.39 -14.32 7.42
CA ALA A 465 1.39 -14.03 6.40
C ALA A 465 1.00 -14.59 5.02
N LEU A 466 0.41 -15.78 4.97
CA LEU A 466 -0.10 -16.37 3.72
C LEU A 466 -1.24 -15.52 3.13
N TYR A 467 -2.26 -15.16 3.92
CA TYR A 467 -3.35 -14.32 3.43
C TYR A 467 -2.86 -12.94 2.98
N LYS A 468 -1.91 -12.34 3.71
CA LYS A 468 -1.23 -11.11 3.28
C LYS A 468 -0.51 -11.32 1.94
N ALA A 469 0.25 -12.40 1.80
CA ALA A 469 0.99 -12.72 0.58
C ALA A 469 0.09 -12.97 -0.64
N LEU A 470 -1.15 -13.41 -0.42
CA LEU A 470 -2.18 -13.53 -1.45
C LEU A 470 -2.91 -12.23 -1.76
N GLY A 471 -2.58 -11.14 -1.08
CA GLY A 471 -3.26 -9.87 -1.22
C GLY A 471 -4.67 -9.88 -0.66
N GLY A 472 -4.96 -10.68 0.37
CA GLY A 472 -6.28 -10.74 0.99
C GLY A 472 -6.59 -9.52 1.85
N GLY A 473 -7.88 -9.15 1.93
CA GLY A 473 -8.34 -8.13 2.88
C GLY A 473 -8.33 -6.68 2.37
N TRP A 474 -8.08 -6.41 1.09
CA TRP A 474 -8.08 -5.03 0.57
C TRP A 474 -9.47 -4.40 0.38
N TYR A 475 -10.54 -5.17 0.51
CA TYR A 475 -11.89 -4.64 0.41
C TYR A 475 -12.27 -3.88 1.69
N SER A 476 -12.63 -2.61 1.54
CA SER A 476 -13.17 -1.77 2.62
C SER A 476 -14.34 -0.94 2.09
N GLU A 477 -15.43 -0.89 2.85
CA GLU A 477 -16.58 -0.03 2.59
C GLU A 477 -16.35 1.41 3.07
N GLN A 478 -15.23 1.66 3.73
CA GLN A 478 -14.91 2.98 4.28
C GLN A 478 -14.60 3.99 3.17
N PRO A 479 -15.09 5.22 3.30
CA PRO A 479 -14.80 6.29 2.36
C PRO A 479 -13.29 6.59 2.30
N LEU A 480 -12.82 7.14 1.16
CA LEU A 480 -11.43 7.56 0.99
C LEU A 480 -10.96 8.53 2.08
N VAL A 481 -11.88 9.36 2.54
CA VAL A 481 -11.62 10.37 3.57
C VAL A 481 -12.77 10.39 4.55
N ASP A 482 -12.46 10.32 5.84
CA ASP A 482 -13.46 10.39 6.89
C ASP A 482 -14.23 11.72 6.90
N PRO A 483 -15.49 11.75 7.43
CA PRO A 483 -16.35 12.92 7.36
C PRO A 483 -15.75 14.19 8.00
N ALA A 484 -14.97 14.05 9.08
CA ALA A 484 -14.37 15.18 9.77
C ALA A 484 -13.26 15.82 8.93
N THR A 485 -12.37 14.99 8.36
CA THR A 485 -11.32 15.45 7.43
C THR A 485 -11.94 16.07 6.18
N ARG A 486 -12.99 15.47 5.61
CA ARG A 486 -13.73 16.01 4.47
C ARG A 486 -14.27 17.41 4.77
N GLN A 487 -14.91 17.61 5.91
CA GLN A 487 -15.41 18.91 6.34
C GLN A 487 -14.30 19.95 6.47
N GLN A 488 -13.17 19.60 7.08
CA GLN A 488 -12.01 20.48 7.19
C GLN A 488 -11.42 20.87 5.83
N MET A 489 -11.38 19.94 4.87
CA MET A 489 -10.91 20.20 3.52
C MET A 489 -11.83 21.16 2.76
N GLN A 490 -13.15 20.95 2.86
CA GLN A 490 -14.16 21.83 2.26
C GLN A 490 -14.16 23.23 2.84
N GLN A 491 -13.87 23.39 4.14
CA GLN A 491 -13.74 24.71 4.77
C GLN A 491 -12.52 25.51 4.27
N ARG A 492 -11.46 24.82 3.84
CA ARG A 492 -10.22 25.46 3.40
C ARG A 492 -10.20 25.78 1.91
N ASN A 493 -10.87 24.98 1.09
CA ASN A 493 -10.86 25.11 -0.36
C ASN A 493 -12.11 24.48 -0.98
N ASP A 494 -12.51 24.97 -2.16
CA ASP A 494 -13.57 24.33 -2.94
C ASP A 494 -13.01 23.09 -3.66
N TRP A 495 -13.46 21.92 -3.23
CA TRP A 495 -13.09 20.64 -3.80
C TRP A 495 -14.04 20.19 -4.91
N GLY A 496 -15.15 20.90 -5.15
CA GLY A 496 -16.17 20.49 -6.11
C GLY A 496 -16.60 19.04 -5.93
N ASP A 497 -16.68 18.31 -7.04
CA ASP A 497 -17.09 16.89 -7.05
C ASP A 497 -15.94 15.90 -6.73
N LEU A 498 -14.72 16.37 -6.45
CA LEU A 498 -13.57 15.49 -6.20
C LEU A 498 -13.71 14.69 -4.90
N LEU A 499 -14.47 15.18 -3.93
CA LEU A 499 -14.75 14.49 -2.68
C LEU A 499 -15.97 13.53 -2.77
N ASN A 500 -16.69 13.49 -3.90
CA ASN A 500 -17.84 12.61 -4.08
C ASN A 500 -17.39 11.21 -4.52
N GLU A 501 -17.79 10.19 -3.79
CA GLU A 501 -17.38 8.79 -3.98
C GLU A 501 -17.91 8.16 -5.25
N SER A 502 -19.02 8.66 -5.80
CA SER A 502 -19.68 8.11 -7.00
C SER A 502 -18.80 8.09 -8.26
N ASN A 503 -17.65 8.76 -8.25
CA ASN A 503 -16.70 8.82 -9.36
C ASN A 503 -15.43 7.96 -9.17
N THR A 504 -15.36 7.13 -8.13
CA THR A 504 -14.21 6.24 -7.86
C THR A 504 -14.42 4.82 -8.41
N ALA A 505 -15.48 4.58 -9.18
CA ALA A 505 -15.70 3.28 -9.79
C ALA A 505 -14.48 2.90 -10.65
N SER A 506 -13.76 1.89 -10.17
CA SER A 506 -12.74 1.16 -10.95
C SER A 506 -13.40 0.80 -12.28
N PRO A 507 -12.77 1.00 -13.44
CA PRO A 507 -13.24 0.37 -14.64
C PRO A 507 -13.18 -1.14 -14.36
N ALA A 508 -14.36 -1.74 -14.17
CA ALA A 508 -14.51 -3.18 -14.18
C ALA A 508 -13.71 -3.67 -15.40
N ALA A 509 -12.89 -4.68 -15.21
CA ALA A 509 -12.08 -5.31 -16.23
C ALA A 509 -12.94 -5.58 -17.47
N SER A 510 -13.00 -4.63 -18.39
CA SER A 510 -13.46 -4.84 -19.74
C SER A 510 -12.32 -5.57 -20.43
N SER A 511 -12.34 -6.89 -20.35
CA SER A 511 -11.61 -7.76 -21.27
C SER A 511 -11.86 -7.21 -22.68
N PRO A 512 -10.84 -6.88 -23.47
CA PRO A 512 -11.05 -6.63 -24.89
C PRO A 512 -11.56 -7.95 -25.48
N GLY A 513 -12.83 -7.96 -25.86
CA GLY A 513 -13.43 -9.09 -26.55
C GLY A 513 -12.58 -9.45 -27.75
N VAL A 514 -12.01 -10.65 -27.72
CA VAL A 514 -11.46 -11.31 -28.90
C VAL A 514 -12.62 -11.52 -29.85
N SER A 515 -12.81 -10.58 -30.77
CA SER A 515 -13.66 -10.76 -31.94
C SER A 515 -12.97 -11.75 -32.87
N SER A 516 -13.45 -12.98 -32.88
CA SER A 516 -13.17 -13.95 -33.93
C SER A 516 -13.62 -13.40 -35.28
N ARG A 517 -12.67 -13.05 -36.15
CA ARG A 517 -12.77 -13.23 -37.60
C ARG A 517 -11.37 -13.38 -38.19
#